data_2fd3f2f31fec9a87492c8b52348004c2
#
_entry.id   2fd3f2f31fec9a87492c8b52348004c2
#
_cell.length_a   1.000
_cell.length_b   1.000
_cell.length_c   1.000
_cell.angle_alpha   90.00
_cell.angle_beta   90.00
_cell.angle_gamma   90.00
#
_symmetry.space_group_name_H-M   'P 1'
#
loop_
_entity.id
_entity.type
_entity.pdbx_description
1 polymer ?
#
loop_
_entity_poly.entity_id
_entity_poly.type
_entity_poly.pdbx_seq_one_letter_code
_entity_poly.pdbx_strand_id
1 'polypeptide(L)'
;MLMLREEGLTREIFEGFLVYLISHRRPMGELLAPRWKPLAGIFQAEFAGMTREPVTLEQLEATRQDLFVAIRQQFNEQDAAFLLSLKRGTPDWGLLALTGIDQLPAVQWKLRNITAMSGERRDEALVKLDRVIGEILASA
;
A
#
# COMPACT_ATOMS: atom_id res chain seq x y z
N MET A 1 -12.39 2.99 -9.56
CA MET A 1 -11.91 1.69 -10.08
C MET A 1 -11.99 1.58 -11.60
N LEU A 2 -13.13 1.89 -12.22
CA LEU A 2 -13.25 1.91 -13.70
C LEU A 2 -12.28 2.89 -14.36
N MET A 3 -12.11 4.08 -13.81
CA MET A 3 -11.13 5.06 -14.29
C MET A 3 -9.69 4.52 -14.30
N LEU A 4 -9.33 3.74 -13.29
CA LEU A 4 -8.00 3.14 -13.21
C LEU A 4 -7.79 2.06 -14.28
N ARG A 5 -8.83 1.35 -14.68
CA ARG A 5 -8.75 0.36 -15.77
C ARG A 5 -8.60 1.01 -17.14
N GLU A 6 -9.28 2.12 -17.37
CA GLU A 6 -9.27 2.83 -18.66
C GLU A 6 -8.01 3.67 -18.85
N GLU A 7 -7.59 4.39 -17.80
CA GLU A 7 -6.48 5.34 -17.88
C GLU A 7 -5.15 4.77 -17.34
N GLY A 8 -5.22 3.65 -16.61
CA GLY A 8 -4.09 3.06 -15.92
C GLY A 8 -3.76 3.79 -14.62
N LEU A 9 -2.80 3.25 -13.88
CA LEU A 9 -2.34 3.83 -12.63
C LEU A 9 -1.26 4.88 -12.92
N THR A 10 -1.57 6.16 -12.69
CA THR A 10 -0.60 7.25 -12.84
C THR A 10 0.36 7.29 -11.65
N ARG A 11 1.52 7.95 -11.85
CA ARG A 11 2.49 8.16 -10.77
C ARG A 11 1.88 8.94 -9.61
N GLU A 12 1.03 9.93 -9.89
CA GLU A 12 0.34 10.73 -8.86
C GLU A 12 -0.57 9.87 -7.98
N ILE A 13 -1.35 8.98 -8.59
CA ILE A 13 -2.22 8.05 -7.86
C ILE A 13 -1.38 7.09 -7.02
N PHE A 14 -0.28 6.60 -7.58
CA PHE A 14 0.64 5.72 -6.84
C PHE A 14 1.26 6.43 -5.63
N GLU A 15 1.64 7.69 -5.76
CA GLU A 15 2.17 8.47 -4.64
C GLU A 15 1.10 8.65 -3.54
N GLY A 16 -0.17 8.83 -3.92
CA GLY A 16 -1.28 8.81 -2.97
C GLY A 16 -1.38 7.47 -2.22
N PHE A 17 -1.12 6.38 -2.92
CA PHE A 17 -1.06 5.05 -2.29
C PHE A 17 0.11 4.94 -1.29
N LEU A 18 1.28 5.51 -1.61
CA LEU A 18 2.40 5.57 -0.67
C LEU A 18 2.03 6.33 0.61
N VAL A 19 1.34 7.46 0.46
CA VAL A 19 0.84 8.23 1.61
C VAL A 19 -0.12 7.39 2.45
N TYR A 20 -1.00 6.64 1.81
CA TYR A 20 -1.89 5.70 2.50
C TYR A 20 -1.11 4.67 3.31
N LEU A 21 -0.08 4.06 2.74
CA LEU A 21 0.76 3.08 3.43
C LEU A 21 1.39 3.64 4.71
N ILE A 22 1.90 4.87 4.64
CA ILE A 22 2.60 5.48 5.77
C ILE A 22 1.66 6.15 6.78
N SER A 23 0.37 6.22 6.46
CA SER A 23 -0.66 6.80 7.33
C SER A 23 -1.52 5.75 8.02
N HIS A 24 -1.51 4.51 7.55
CA HIS A 24 -2.37 3.45 8.04
C HIS A 24 -1.82 2.79 9.30
N ARG A 25 -2.73 2.29 10.15
CA ARG A 25 -2.36 1.61 11.41
C ARG A 25 -1.64 0.29 11.20
N ARG A 26 -1.97 -0.44 10.13
CA ARG A 26 -1.33 -1.73 9.85
C ARG A 26 0.10 -1.56 9.34
N PRO A 27 0.98 -2.54 9.60
CA PRO A 27 2.31 -2.53 9.03
C PRO A 27 2.30 -2.44 7.50
N MET A 28 3.22 -1.67 6.94
CA MET A 28 3.30 -1.46 5.49
C MET A 28 3.46 -2.77 4.72
N GLY A 29 4.23 -3.72 5.26
CA GLY A 29 4.40 -5.03 4.63
C GLY A 29 3.12 -5.81 4.47
N GLU A 30 2.21 -5.73 5.44
CA GLU A 30 0.89 -6.38 5.36
C GLU A 30 0.00 -5.74 4.30
N LEU A 31 0.08 -4.42 4.14
CA LEU A 31 -0.69 -3.70 3.13
C LEU A 31 -0.16 -3.95 1.71
N LEU A 32 1.14 -4.13 1.57
CA LEU A 32 1.77 -4.43 0.28
C LEU A 32 1.55 -5.87 -0.18
N ALA A 33 1.44 -6.80 0.76
CA ALA A 33 1.21 -8.21 0.48
C ALA A 33 0.06 -8.74 1.36
N PRO A 34 -1.18 -8.25 1.13
CA PRO A 34 -2.31 -8.63 1.96
C PRO A 34 -2.72 -10.07 1.72
N ARG A 35 -3.21 -10.70 2.79
CA ARG A 35 -3.89 -11.98 2.67
C ARG A 35 -5.32 -11.70 2.20
N TRP A 36 -5.63 -12.15 0.98
CA TRP A 36 -6.93 -11.94 0.40
C TRP A 36 -7.99 -12.77 1.11
N LYS A 37 -9.00 -12.10 1.63
CA LYS A 37 -10.21 -12.78 2.09
C LYS A 37 -11.10 -13.05 0.88
N PRO A 38 -11.84 -14.19 0.86
CA PRO A 38 -12.81 -14.43 -0.20
C PRO A 38 -13.82 -13.28 -0.28
N LEU A 39 -14.05 -12.75 -1.49
CA LEU A 39 -14.99 -11.65 -1.71
C LEU A 39 -16.43 -12.09 -1.75
N ALA A 40 -16.72 -13.41 -1.86
CA ALA A 40 -18.08 -13.92 -2.04
C ALA A 40 -19.04 -13.45 -0.95
N GLY A 41 -18.64 -13.58 0.33
CA GLY A 41 -19.48 -13.15 1.45
C GLY A 41 -19.69 -11.64 1.50
N ILE A 42 -18.63 -10.88 1.25
CA ILE A 42 -18.68 -9.41 1.21
C ILE A 42 -19.53 -8.93 0.03
N PHE A 43 -19.39 -9.58 -1.13
CA PHE A 43 -20.16 -9.26 -2.33
C PHE A 43 -21.64 -9.41 -2.08
N GLN A 44 -22.07 -10.54 -1.50
CA GLN A 44 -23.48 -10.79 -1.22
C GLN A 44 -24.04 -9.84 -0.15
N ALA A 45 -23.25 -9.54 0.88
CA ALA A 45 -23.70 -8.72 2.00
C ALA A 45 -23.73 -7.22 1.67
N GLU A 46 -22.75 -6.72 0.93
CA GLU A 46 -22.52 -5.28 0.77
C GLU A 46 -22.74 -4.76 -0.66
N PHE A 47 -22.52 -5.59 -1.68
CA PHE A 47 -22.53 -5.13 -3.07
C PHE A 47 -23.75 -5.60 -3.87
N ALA A 48 -24.34 -6.72 -3.53
CA ALA A 48 -25.51 -7.23 -4.24
C ALA A 48 -26.68 -6.25 -4.11
N GLY A 49 -27.13 -5.70 -5.24
CA GLY A 49 -28.25 -4.75 -5.30
C GLY A 49 -27.90 -3.30 -5.01
N MET A 50 -26.63 -2.97 -4.70
CA MET A 50 -26.21 -1.59 -4.45
C MET A 50 -25.80 -0.83 -5.70
N THR A 51 -25.46 -1.52 -6.79
CA THR A 51 -25.00 -0.90 -8.02
C THR A 51 -26.11 -0.85 -9.05
N ARG A 52 -26.17 0.25 -9.83
CA ARG A 52 -27.14 0.37 -10.93
C ARG A 52 -26.86 -0.62 -12.05
N GLU A 53 -25.59 -0.92 -12.28
CA GLU A 53 -25.16 -1.93 -13.23
C GLU A 53 -24.74 -3.19 -12.47
N PRO A 54 -25.13 -4.38 -12.96
CA PRO A 54 -24.72 -5.62 -12.30
C PRO A 54 -23.19 -5.78 -12.37
N VAL A 55 -22.56 -5.89 -11.21
CA VAL A 55 -21.14 -6.21 -11.08
C VAL A 55 -21.03 -7.62 -10.55
N THR A 56 -20.31 -8.49 -11.25
CA THR A 56 -20.11 -9.88 -10.82
C THR A 56 -18.96 -9.97 -9.84
N LEU A 57 -18.96 -11.03 -9.01
CA LEU A 57 -17.86 -11.33 -8.11
C LEU A 57 -16.54 -11.50 -8.89
N GLU A 58 -16.59 -12.16 -10.05
CA GLU A 58 -15.43 -12.36 -10.91
C GLU A 58 -14.84 -11.04 -11.41
N GLN A 59 -15.70 -10.06 -11.75
CA GLN A 59 -15.24 -8.73 -12.14
C GLN A 59 -14.56 -8.00 -11.01
N LEU A 60 -15.08 -8.09 -9.78
CA LEU A 60 -14.45 -7.48 -8.61
C LEU A 60 -13.10 -8.09 -8.31
N GLU A 61 -12.98 -9.41 -8.36
CA GLU A 61 -11.73 -10.12 -8.12
C GLU A 61 -10.68 -9.79 -9.19
N ALA A 62 -11.08 -9.75 -10.46
CA ALA A 62 -10.19 -9.37 -11.56
C ALA A 62 -9.71 -7.92 -11.41
N THR A 63 -10.60 -6.99 -11.05
CA THR A 63 -10.25 -5.59 -10.83
C THR A 63 -9.26 -5.45 -9.69
N ARG A 64 -9.45 -6.18 -8.60
CA ARG A 64 -8.52 -6.18 -7.45
C ARG A 64 -7.13 -6.64 -7.86
N GLN A 65 -7.05 -7.73 -8.62
CA GLN A 65 -5.76 -8.24 -9.12
C GLN A 65 -5.09 -7.27 -10.08
N ASP A 66 -5.84 -6.70 -11.01
CA ASP A 66 -5.34 -5.70 -11.97
C ASP A 66 -4.76 -4.49 -11.25
N LEU A 67 -5.42 -4.02 -10.19
CA LEU A 67 -4.95 -2.91 -9.38
C LEU A 67 -3.61 -3.25 -8.71
N PHE A 68 -3.48 -4.45 -8.16
CA PHE A 68 -2.23 -4.88 -7.53
C PHE A 68 -1.07 -5.02 -8.51
N VAL A 69 -1.34 -5.54 -9.69
CA VAL A 69 -0.33 -5.62 -10.76
C VAL A 69 0.12 -4.20 -11.13
N ALA A 70 -0.81 -3.27 -11.31
CA ALA A 70 -0.50 -1.88 -11.64
C ALA A 70 0.33 -1.20 -10.54
N ILE A 71 0.00 -1.42 -9.28
CA ILE A 71 0.76 -0.90 -8.13
C ILE A 71 2.19 -1.44 -8.15
N ARG A 72 2.36 -2.74 -8.36
CA ARG A 72 3.69 -3.36 -8.40
C ARG A 72 4.53 -2.82 -9.56
N GLN A 73 3.92 -2.55 -10.70
CA GLN A 73 4.62 -1.99 -11.86
C GLN A 73 5.12 -0.56 -11.62
N GLN A 74 4.39 0.22 -10.83
CA GLN A 74 4.79 1.59 -10.48
C GLN A 74 5.86 1.63 -9.38
N PHE A 75 5.96 0.59 -8.57
CA PHE A 75 6.87 0.54 -7.43
C PHE A 75 8.32 0.45 -7.91
N ASN A 76 9.17 1.38 -7.48
CA ASN A 76 10.58 1.42 -7.88
C ASN A 76 11.51 1.40 -6.66
N GLU A 77 12.82 1.36 -6.92
CA GLU A 77 13.84 1.30 -5.88
C GLU A 77 13.84 2.53 -4.96
N GLN A 78 13.49 3.70 -5.49
CA GLN A 78 13.38 4.93 -4.71
C GLN A 78 12.23 4.84 -3.71
N ASP A 79 11.08 4.30 -4.14
CA ASP A 79 9.94 4.05 -3.26
C ASP A 79 10.31 3.05 -2.16
N ALA A 80 11.03 1.99 -2.53
CA ALA A 80 11.53 0.99 -1.59
C ALA A 80 12.46 1.62 -0.55
N ALA A 81 13.41 2.42 -0.98
CA ALA A 81 14.35 3.10 -0.09
C ALA A 81 13.62 4.03 0.89
N PHE A 82 12.60 4.75 0.41
CA PHE A 82 11.79 5.62 1.27
C PHE A 82 11.05 4.83 2.35
N LEU A 83 10.34 3.76 1.97
CA LEU A 83 9.58 2.95 2.94
C LEU A 83 10.49 2.30 3.99
N LEU A 84 11.66 1.82 3.57
CA LEU A 84 12.64 1.25 4.50
C LEU A 84 13.20 2.31 5.45
N SER A 85 13.48 3.51 4.96
CA SER A 85 13.95 4.63 5.80
C SER A 85 12.92 5.01 6.85
N LEU A 86 11.64 5.05 6.47
CA LEU A 86 10.54 5.32 7.40
C LEU A 86 10.46 4.24 8.48
N LYS A 87 10.58 2.97 8.09
CA LYS A 87 10.49 1.84 9.03
C LYS A 87 11.68 1.83 10.02
N ARG A 88 12.82 2.35 9.61
CA ARG A 88 13.98 2.53 10.51
C ARG A 88 13.76 3.65 11.53
N GLY A 89 12.74 4.48 11.34
CA GLY A 89 12.49 5.65 12.16
C GLY A 89 13.23 6.92 11.72
N THR A 90 13.90 6.87 10.58
CA THR A 90 14.66 7.99 10.00
C THR A 90 14.23 8.23 8.55
N PRO A 91 12.98 8.68 8.31
CA PRO A 91 12.46 8.81 6.96
C PRO A 91 13.23 9.84 6.13
N ASP A 92 13.56 9.47 4.91
CA ASP A 92 14.18 10.36 3.94
C ASP A 92 13.11 11.00 3.06
N TRP A 93 12.60 12.14 3.48
CA TRP A 93 11.53 12.86 2.78
C TRP A 93 11.95 13.36 1.40
N GLY A 94 13.24 13.47 1.13
CA GLY A 94 13.75 13.83 -0.19
C GLY A 94 13.50 12.79 -1.26
N LEU A 95 13.23 11.54 -0.87
CA LEU A 95 12.87 10.47 -1.81
C LEU A 95 11.41 10.53 -2.27
N LEU A 96 10.58 11.30 -1.58
CA LEU A 96 9.16 11.46 -1.89
C LEU A 96 8.94 12.78 -2.62
N ALA A 97 8.27 12.74 -3.77
CA ALA A 97 8.01 13.95 -4.57
C ALA A 97 7.00 14.90 -3.92
N LEU A 98 6.11 14.36 -3.08
CA LEU A 98 5.09 15.14 -2.39
C LEU A 98 5.69 15.92 -1.21
N THR A 99 5.21 17.15 -1.00
CA THR A 99 5.64 18.01 0.12
C THR A 99 4.57 18.06 1.21
N GLY A 100 4.98 18.32 2.45
CA GLY A 100 4.06 18.47 3.58
C GLY A 100 3.54 17.18 4.17
N ILE A 101 3.95 16.02 3.66
CA ILE A 101 3.49 14.71 4.13
C ILE A 101 3.97 14.45 5.57
N ASP A 102 5.16 14.91 5.92
CA ASP A 102 5.75 14.81 7.25
C ASP A 102 4.91 15.54 8.33
N GLN A 103 4.09 16.49 7.93
CA GLN A 103 3.23 17.27 8.83
C GLN A 103 1.87 16.60 9.09
N LEU A 104 1.52 15.56 8.36
CA LEU A 104 0.24 14.88 8.53
C LEU A 104 0.15 14.17 9.89
N PRO A 105 -0.92 14.38 10.68
CA PRO A 105 -1.05 13.76 12.00
C PRO A 105 -0.97 12.23 11.98
N ALA A 106 -1.54 11.59 10.97
CA ALA A 106 -1.50 10.13 10.82
C ALA A 106 -0.07 9.63 10.57
N VAL A 107 0.73 10.37 9.80
CA VAL A 107 2.12 10.04 9.53
C VAL A 107 2.97 10.22 10.79
N GLN A 108 2.78 11.32 11.52
CA GLN A 108 3.47 11.56 12.78
C GLN A 108 3.13 10.49 13.82
N TRP A 109 1.87 10.06 13.88
CA TRP A 109 1.44 8.98 14.75
C TRP A 109 2.16 7.67 14.42
N LYS A 110 2.22 7.32 13.14
CA LYS A 110 2.92 6.11 12.69
C LYS A 110 4.41 6.16 13.03
N LEU A 111 5.07 7.29 12.83
CA LEU A 111 6.48 7.48 13.20
C LEU A 111 6.70 7.32 14.70
N ARG A 112 5.84 7.89 15.52
CA ARG A 112 5.93 7.72 16.98
C ARG A 112 5.83 6.26 17.39
N ASN A 113 4.93 5.50 16.77
CA ASN A 113 4.78 4.07 17.05
C ASN A 113 6.01 3.27 16.61
N ILE A 114 6.57 3.60 15.46
CA ILE A 114 7.79 2.95 14.97
C ILE A 114 8.97 3.24 15.90
N THR A 115 9.17 4.48 16.33
CA THR A 115 10.25 4.85 17.22
C THR A 115 10.07 4.31 18.63
N ALA A 116 8.83 4.06 19.06
CA ALA A 116 8.52 3.46 20.36
C ALA A 116 8.74 1.95 20.40
N MET A 117 8.87 1.29 19.24
CA MET A 117 9.16 -0.15 19.19
C MET A 117 10.56 -0.44 19.73
N SER A 118 10.72 -1.62 20.37
CA SER A 118 12.05 -2.10 20.72
C SER A 118 12.91 -2.30 19.47
N GLY A 119 14.23 -2.17 19.59
CA GLY A 119 15.15 -2.36 18.46
C GLY A 119 14.97 -3.72 17.80
N GLU A 120 14.81 -4.78 18.60
CA GLU A 120 14.59 -6.15 18.09
C GLU A 120 13.31 -6.26 17.26
N ARG A 121 12.19 -5.75 17.77
CA ARG A 121 10.91 -5.77 17.02
C ARG A 121 10.97 -4.94 15.75
N ARG A 122 11.67 -3.80 15.81
CA ARG A 122 11.87 -2.93 14.63
C ARG A 122 12.70 -3.65 13.57
N ASP A 123 13.77 -4.32 13.97
CA ASP A 123 14.64 -5.07 13.06
C ASP A 123 13.88 -6.23 12.40
N GLU A 124 13.07 -6.97 13.16
CA GLU A 124 12.22 -8.03 12.62
C GLU A 124 11.21 -7.48 11.60
N ALA A 125 10.56 -6.38 11.92
CA ALA A 125 9.61 -5.73 11.02
C ALA A 125 10.29 -5.21 9.76
N LEU A 126 11.51 -4.70 9.89
CA LEU A 126 12.31 -4.21 8.77
C LEU A 126 12.68 -5.36 7.82
N VAL A 127 13.08 -6.51 8.36
CA VAL A 127 13.39 -7.70 7.56
C VAL A 127 12.16 -8.18 6.78
N LYS A 128 11.00 -8.22 7.43
CA LYS A 128 9.74 -8.60 6.76
C LYS A 128 9.38 -7.63 5.63
N LEU A 129 9.50 -6.34 5.87
CA LEU A 129 9.21 -5.31 4.86
C LEU A 129 10.19 -5.42 3.69
N ASP A 130 11.47 -5.57 3.96
CA ASP A 130 12.50 -5.72 2.94
C ASP A 130 12.24 -6.94 2.03
N ARG A 131 11.83 -8.05 2.63
CA ARG A 131 11.47 -9.25 1.88
C ARG A 131 10.29 -9.00 0.94
N VAL A 132 9.22 -8.39 1.43
CA VAL A 132 8.03 -8.07 0.63
C VAL A 132 8.40 -7.14 -0.52
N ILE A 133 9.16 -6.10 -0.25
CA ILE A 133 9.64 -5.14 -1.25
C ILE A 133 10.50 -5.85 -2.30
N GLY A 134 11.40 -6.72 -1.87
CA GLY A 134 12.24 -7.50 -2.79
C GLY A 134 11.43 -8.38 -3.73
N GLU A 135 10.38 -9.01 -3.23
CA GLU A 135 9.46 -9.81 -4.04
C GLU A 135 8.71 -8.94 -5.06
N ILE A 136 8.28 -7.75 -4.67
CA ILE A 136 7.60 -6.81 -5.57
C ILE A 136 8.54 -6.35 -6.69
N LEU A 137 9.74 -5.95 -6.35
CA LEU A 137 10.74 -5.48 -7.34
C LEU A 137 11.15 -6.60 -8.29
N ALA A 138 11.26 -7.83 -7.81
CA ALA A 138 11.61 -8.98 -8.63
C ALA A 138 10.50 -9.38 -9.60
N SER A 139 9.23 -9.08 -9.27
CA SER A 139 8.06 -9.40 -10.11
C SER A 139 7.74 -8.33 -11.15
N ALA A 140 8.37 -7.17 -11.03
CA ALA A 140 8.12 -6.03 -11.93
C ALA A 140 8.85 -6.17 -13.28
#